data_225dc55dfccc30bc52dcfba09de7c8fe
#
_entry.id   225dc55dfccc30bc52dcfba09de7c8fe
#
_cell.length_a   1.000
_cell.length_b   1.000
_cell.length_c   1.000
_cell.angle_alpha   90.00
_cell.angle_beta   90.00
_cell.angle_gamma   90.00
#
_symmetry.space_group_name_H-M   'P 1'
#
loop_
_entity.id
_entity.type
_entity.pdbx_description
1 polymer ?
#
loop_
_entity_poly.entity_id
_entity_poly.type
_entity_poly.pdbx_seq_one_letter_code
_entity_poly.pdbx_strand_id
1 'polypeptide(L)'
;ILNAGEYWQQFVSYKMDVKLDTVKHTVGGHSTITYQNNSPDTLHHFYLNLYANAFQEETVKYREYLAGLGRTYRGDRIKKGIGPYFSKYDISNFTIKSGASALSDTFQIDDTILSAKLSKGLPPGASMVIDLDWTHHVGEFLERAGRVGVQYNFAQWYPRVVVYDENGWFNEPFHAEGEFYGEFGNYEVTMDVPRGYIIGSTGTVTSGDPGWEEVRVDTTQKFSQWLKDFKKNRSEYDENERRVVTFYAKDVHD
;
A
#
# COMPACT_ATOMS: atom_id res chain seq x y z
N ILE A 1 40.52 6.62 12.22
CA ILE A 1 39.94 5.57 11.32
C ILE A 1 38.55 5.30 11.90
N LEU A 2 37.52 5.90 11.30
CA LEU A 2 36.14 5.53 11.60
C LEU A 2 36.00 4.07 11.14
N ASN A 3 35.74 3.15 12.04
CA ASN A 3 35.21 1.85 11.67
C ASN A 3 33.93 2.12 10.95
N ALA A 4 33.90 1.96 9.63
CA ALA A 4 32.66 1.84 8.90
C ALA A 4 31.98 0.61 9.49
N GLY A 5 30.91 0.80 10.25
CA GLY A 5 30.08 -0.29 10.75
C GLY A 5 29.74 -1.21 9.58
N GLU A 6 29.64 -2.50 9.84
CA GLU A 6 29.22 -3.44 8.81
C GLU A 6 27.88 -2.99 8.26
N TYR A 7 27.75 -2.83 6.92
CA TYR A 7 26.50 -2.42 6.28
C TYR A 7 25.41 -3.45 6.59
N TRP A 8 24.27 -2.99 7.00
CA TRP A 8 23.09 -3.82 7.24
C TRP A 8 21.86 -3.17 6.61
N GLN A 9 20.88 -3.97 6.33
CA GLN A 9 19.57 -3.56 5.84
C GLN A 9 18.52 -4.46 6.47
N GLN A 10 17.37 -3.91 6.83
CA GLN A 10 16.27 -4.67 7.38
C GLN A 10 15.70 -5.61 6.30
N PHE A 11 15.14 -6.73 6.72
CA PHE A 11 14.40 -7.61 5.84
C PHE A 11 12.92 -7.52 6.14
N VAL A 12 12.13 -7.32 5.08
CA VAL A 12 10.67 -7.24 5.17
C VAL A 12 10.04 -8.17 4.13
N SER A 13 9.03 -8.92 4.53
CA SER A 13 8.22 -9.71 3.62
C SER A 13 6.75 -9.51 3.93
N TYR A 14 5.96 -9.29 2.87
CA TYR A 14 4.52 -9.06 2.95
C TYR A 14 3.78 -10.22 2.30
N LYS A 15 2.79 -10.77 3.02
CA LYS A 15 1.74 -11.59 2.45
C LYS A 15 0.43 -10.86 2.65
N MET A 16 -0.26 -10.57 1.56
CA MET A 16 -1.48 -9.77 1.58
C MET A 16 -2.59 -10.46 0.79
N ASP A 17 -3.75 -10.60 1.41
CA ASP A 17 -4.98 -11.00 0.76
C ASP A 17 -5.91 -9.79 0.71
N VAL A 18 -6.27 -9.33 -0.50
CA VAL A 18 -7.00 -8.07 -0.66
C VAL A 18 -8.21 -8.21 -1.58
N LYS A 19 -9.26 -7.45 -1.28
CA LYS A 19 -10.52 -7.45 -2.02
C LYS A 19 -10.94 -6.03 -2.38
N LEU A 20 -11.13 -5.79 -3.68
CA LEU A 20 -11.69 -4.54 -4.19
C LEU A 20 -13.22 -4.56 -4.14
N ASP A 21 -13.81 -3.58 -3.46
CA ASP A 21 -15.24 -3.25 -3.49
C ASP A 21 -15.41 -1.99 -4.35
N THR A 22 -16.01 -2.15 -5.54
CA THR A 22 -16.20 -1.05 -6.50
C THR A 22 -17.46 -0.23 -6.24
N VAL A 23 -18.33 -0.66 -5.35
CA VAL A 23 -19.52 0.09 -4.92
C VAL A 23 -19.14 1.07 -3.81
N LYS A 24 -18.40 0.57 -2.80
CA LYS A 24 -17.91 1.39 -1.68
C LYS A 24 -16.60 2.13 -2.02
N HIS A 25 -15.97 1.76 -3.12
CA HIS A 25 -14.62 2.24 -3.48
C HIS A 25 -13.60 2.01 -2.37
N THR A 26 -13.55 0.77 -1.88
CA THR A 26 -12.61 0.36 -0.83
C THR A 26 -11.79 -0.84 -1.26
N VAL A 27 -10.59 -0.95 -0.71
CA VAL A 27 -9.80 -2.18 -0.71
C VAL A 27 -9.72 -2.66 0.73
N GLY A 28 -10.38 -3.78 1.04
CA GLY A 28 -10.19 -4.48 2.30
C GLY A 28 -9.03 -5.45 2.17
N GLY A 29 -8.15 -5.50 3.16
CA GLY A 29 -6.98 -6.36 3.16
C GLY A 29 -6.68 -6.98 4.52
N HIS A 30 -6.11 -8.18 4.47
CA HIS A 30 -5.38 -8.80 5.56
C HIS A 30 -3.90 -8.83 5.18
N SER A 31 -3.03 -8.41 6.10
CA SER A 31 -1.59 -8.46 5.90
C SER A 31 -0.90 -9.23 7.02
N THR A 32 -0.06 -10.18 6.63
CA THR A 32 0.95 -10.78 7.49
C THR A 32 2.31 -10.26 7.04
N ILE A 33 2.97 -9.48 7.90
CA ILE A 33 4.26 -8.86 7.63
C ILE A 33 5.32 -9.56 8.48
N THR A 34 6.33 -10.12 7.85
CA THR A 34 7.52 -10.63 8.54
C THR A 34 8.60 -9.56 8.50
N TYR A 35 9.11 -9.18 9.67
CA TYR A 35 10.18 -8.22 9.82
C TYR A 35 11.34 -8.85 10.58
N GLN A 36 12.54 -8.75 10.02
CA GLN A 36 13.78 -9.20 10.67
C GLN A 36 14.65 -8.00 11.00
N ASN A 37 15.03 -7.88 12.26
CA ASN A 37 15.93 -6.83 12.73
C ASN A 37 17.39 -7.22 12.43
N ASN A 38 17.94 -6.69 11.37
CA ASN A 38 19.35 -6.89 10.99
C ASN A 38 20.27 -5.76 11.51
N SER A 39 19.71 -4.77 12.24
CA SER A 39 20.49 -3.71 12.86
C SER A 39 21.23 -4.20 14.11
N PRO A 40 22.24 -3.48 14.57
CA PRO A 40 22.91 -3.77 15.84
C PRO A 40 22.07 -3.40 17.07
N ASP A 41 20.91 -2.74 16.88
CA ASP A 41 20.10 -2.17 17.94
C ASP A 41 18.97 -3.09 18.38
N THR A 42 18.52 -2.95 19.63
CA THR A 42 17.28 -3.54 20.09
C THR A 42 16.12 -2.57 19.82
N LEU A 43 15.16 -2.99 19.01
CA LEU A 43 14.02 -2.14 18.63
C LEU A 43 12.91 -2.22 19.69
N HIS A 44 12.51 -1.08 20.24
CA HIS A 44 11.45 -0.97 21.25
C HIS A 44 10.11 -0.46 20.70
N HIS A 45 10.10 -0.02 19.44
CA HIS A 45 8.92 0.46 18.73
C HIS A 45 8.90 -0.13 17.33
N PHE A 46 7.71 -0.13 16.74
CA PHE A 46 7.49 -0.50 15.34
C PHE A 46 6.56 0.52 14.71
N TYR A 47 6.78 0.82 13.43
CA TYR A 47 6.03 1.85 12.73
C TYR A 47 5.56 1.37 11.35
N LEU A 48 4.35 1.80 10.97
CA LEU A 48 3.82 1.65 9.61
C LEU A 48 3.46 3.01 9.04
N ASN A 49 3.77 3.22 7.78
CA ASN A 49 3.25 4.31 6.97
C ASN A 49 1.83 3.98 6.50
N LEU A 50 0.92 4.90 6.70
CA LEU A 50 -0.47 4.88 6.25
C LEU A 50 -0.69 6.03 5.26
N TYR A 51 -0.05 5.96 4.10
CA TYR A 51 0.03 7.09 3.16
C TYR A 51 -1.32 7.62 2.67
N ALA A 52 -2.35 6.77 2.59
CA ALA A 52 -3.69 7.21 2.24
C ALA A 52 -4.28 8.23 3.24
N ASN A 53 -3.86 8.18 4.51
CA ASN A 53 -4.31 9.14 5.52
C ASN A 53 -3.91 10.58 5.21
N ALA A 54 -2.87 10.80 4.39
CA ALA A 54 -2.44 12.14 3.96
C ALA A 54 -3.53 12.93 3.19
N PHE A 55 -4.57 12.24 2.75
CA PHE A 55 -5.71 12.84 2.04
C PHE A 55 -6.92 13.06 2.95
N GLN A 56 -6.65 13.48 4.18
CA GLN A 56 -7.63 13.93 5.16
C GLN A 56 -7.36 15.40 5.53
N GLU A 57 -8.36 16.07 6.08
CA GLU A 57 -8.18 17.40 6.64
C GLU A 57 -7.28 17.34 7.88
N GLU A 58 -6.59 18.47 8.17
CA GLU A 58 -5.71 18.64 9.33
C GLU A 58 -4.41 17.83 9.32
N THR A 59 -4.13 17.05 8.28
CA THR A 59 -2.83 16.36 8.11
C THR A 59 -1.71 17.35 7.81
N VAL A 60 -0.46 16.93 7.99
CA VAL A 60 0.72 17.73 7.64
C VAL A 60 0.64 18.14 6.17
N LYS A 61 0.43 17.19 5.25
CA LYS A 61 0.28 17.46 3.82
C LYS A 61 -0.83 18.49 3.53
N TYR A 62 -1.98 18.36 4.17
CA TYR A 62 -3.11 19.29 3.99
C TYR A 62 -2.75 20.71 4.44
N ARG A 63 -2.16 20.86 5.63
CA ARG A 63 -1.71 22.17 6.16
C ARG A 63 -0.64 22.81 5.28
N GLU A 64 0.31 22.03 4.78
CA GLU A 64 1.35 22.50 3.87
C GLU A 64 0.78 23.02 2.54
N TYR A 65 -0.19 22.31 1.95
CA TYR A 65 -0.89 22.83 0.77
C TYR A 65 -1.67 24.11 1.03
N LEU A 66 -2.33 24.23 2.18
CA LEU A 66 -3.01 25.47 2.56
C LEU A 66 -2.02 26.62 2.76
N ALA A 67 -0.84 26.35 3.27
CA ALA A 67 0.25 27.32 3.43
C ALA A 67 0.93 27.70 2.09
N GLY A 68 0.54 27.07 0.97
CA GLY A 68 1.12 27.34 -0.34
C GLY A 68 2.41 26.56 -0.64
N LEU A 69 2.75 25.60 0.21
CA LEU A 69 3.81 24.64 -0.08
C LEU A 69 3.26 23.57 -1.03
N GLY A 70 4.13 23.06 -1.90
CA GLY A 70 3.73 22.09 -2.91
C GLY A 70 3.16 22.69 -4.20
N ARG A 71 2.82 21.81 -5.15
CA ARG A 71 2.38 22.25 -6.51
C ARG A 71 1.06 22.99 -6.45
N THR A 72 1.05 24.21 -7.00
CA THR A 72 -0.06 25.18 -6.90
C THR A 72 -1.43 24.62 -7.32
N TYR A 73 -1.48 23.81 -8.40
CA TYR A 73 -2.75 23.24 -8.89
C TYR A 73 -3.41 22.24 -7.92
N ARG A 74 -2.58 21.56 -7.10
CA ARG A 74 -3.07 20.63 -6.06
C ARG A 74 -3.63 21.40 -4.87
N GLY A 75 -2.92 22.45 -4.45
CA GLY A 75 -3.37 23.36 -3.39
C GLY A 75 -4.72 24.01 -3.71
N ASP A 76 -4.94 24.42 -4.96
CA ASP A 76 -6.20 25.03 -5.40
C ASP A 76 -7.38 24.05 -5.37
N ARG A 77 -7.15 22.76 -5.62
CA ARG A 77 -8.17 21.71 -5.49
C ARG A 77 -8.51 21.46 -4.02
N ILE A 78 -7.51 21.34 -3.18
CA ILE A 78 -7.68 21.09 -1.74
C ILE A 78 -8.38 22.27 -1.05
N LYS A 79 -8.08 23.51 -1.44
CA LYS A 79 -8.79 24.73 -0.95
C LYS A 79 -10.28 24.73 -1.27
N LYS A 80 -10.73 23.96 -2.27
CA LYS A 80 -12.16 23.77 -2.59
C LYS A 80 -12.84 22.69 -1.75
N GLY A 81 -12.11 22.07 -0.83
CA GLY A 81 -12.54 20.98 0.02
C GLY A 81 -11.95 19.63 -0.40
N ILE A 82 -11.60 18.83 0.58
CA ILE A 82 -10.99 17.52 0.35
C ILE A 82 -11.99 16.52 -0.26
N GLY A 83 -13.29 16.61 0.10
CA GLY A 83 -14.42 15.91 -0.50
C GLY A 83 -14.09 14.59 -1.23
N PRO A 84 -14.13 14.59 -2.57
CA PRO A 84 -13.89 13.37 -3.36
C PRO A 84 -12.44 12.87 -3.28
N TYR A 85 -11.49 13.70 -2.83
CA TYR A 85 -10.09 13.31 -2.63
C TYR A 85 -9.83 12.61 -1.31
N PHE A 86 -10.85 12.51 -0.45
CA PHE A 86 -10.71 11.85 0.84
C PHE A 86 -10.24 10.42 0.68
N SER A 87 -9.20 10.07 1.43
CA SER A 87 -8.65 8.72 1.49
C SER A 87 -8.13 8.46 2.90
N LYS A 88 -8.28 7.24 3.39
CA LYS A 88 -7.81 6.83 4.71
C LYS A 88 -7.68 5.32 4.83
N TYR A 89 -7.02 4.89 5.90
CA TYR A 89 -7.09 3.52 6.41
C TYR A 89 -7.94 3.43 7.67
N ASP A 90 -8.75 2.40 7.76
CA ASP A 90 -9.25 1.86 9.02
C ASP A 90 -8.44 0.60 9.32
N ILE A 91 -7.85 0.51 10.52
CA ILE A 91 -7.01 -0.61 10.96
C ILE A 91 -7.72 -1.37 12.08
N SER A 92 -7.68 -2.71 12.02
CA SER A 92 -8.24 -3.58 13.04
C SER A 92 -7.41 -4.86 13.18
N ASN A 93 -7.72 -5.66 14.19
CA ASN A 93 -7.08 -6.96 14.46
C ASN A 93 -5.54 -6.93 14.45
N PHE A 94 -4.97 -5.83 14.92
CA PHE A 94 -3.53 -5.61 14.93
C PHE A 94 -2.86 -6.43 16.03
N THR A 95 -1.85 -7.24 15.67
CA THR A 95 -1.00 -7.96 16.62
C THR A 95 0.44 -8.01 16.13
N ILE A 96 1.39 -7.98 17.06
CA ILE A 96 2.82 -8.22 16.82
C ILE A 96 3.28 -9.37 17.71
N LYS A 97 3.95 -10.37 17.12
CA LYS A 97 4.49 -11.54 17.82
C LYS A 97 5.92 -11.84 17.37
N SER A 98 6.73 -12.37 18.30
CA SER A 98 8.04 -12.98 17.97
C SER A 98 8.03 -14.40 18.56
N GLY A 99 8.01 -15.40 17.67
CA GLY A 99 7.72 -16.78 18.04
C GLY A 99 6.38 -16.89 18.79
N ALA A 100 6.38 -17.50 19.96
CA ALA A 100 5.17 -17.61 20.81
C ALA A 100 4.90 -16.36 21.68
N SER A 101 5.79 -15.38 21.70
CA SER A 101 5.68 -14.20 22.55
C SER A 101 4.88 -13.09 21.87
N ALA A 102 3.80 -12.62 22.49
CA ALA A 102 3.13 -11.39 22.09
C ALA A 102 4.01 -10.19 22.43
N LEU A 103 4.25 -9.32 21.46
CA LEU A 103 5.01 -8.09 21.64
C LEU A 103 4.13 -6.85 21.74
N SER A 104 3.03 -6.79 20.97
CA SER A 104 2.04 -5.73 21.04
C SER A 104 0.70 -6.18 20.42
N ASP A 105 -0.39 -5.62 20.91
CA ASP A 105 -1.74 -5.73 20.36
C ASP A 105 -2.44 -4.36 20.32
N THR A 106 -1.67 -3.30 20.57
CA THR A 106 -2.13 -1.92 20.61
C THR A 106 -1.27 -1.03 19.73
N PHE A 107 -1.88 0.01 19.18
CA PHE A 107 -1.22 1.00 18.35
C PHE A 107 -1.83 2.39 18.54
N GLN A 108 -1.12 3.39 18.07
CA GLN A 108 -1.61 4.76 17.93
C GLN A 108 -1.41 5.20 16.48
N ILE A 109 -2.30 6.01 15.97
CA ILE A 109 -2.15 6.64 14.65
C ILE A 109 -2.04 8.14 14.86
N ASP A 110 -0.96 8.72 14.36
CA ASP A 110 -0.74 10.15 14.28
C ASP A 110 -0.46 10.50 12.82
N ASP A 111 -1.36 11.28 12.21
CA ASP A 111 -1.31 11.62 10.79
C ASP A 111 -1.23 10.37 9.89
N THR A 112 -0.11 10.16 9.22
CA THR A 112 0.17 9.03 8.33
C THR A 112 1.04 7.94 8.97
N ILE A 113 1.28 8.01 10.27
CA ILE A 113 2.13 7.07 10.98
C ILE A 113 1.32 6.27 12.00
N LEU A 114 1.34 4.95 11.86
CA LEU A 114 0.94 4.03 12.92
C LEU A 114 2.17 3.67 13.75
N SER A 115 2.07 3.77 15.06
CA SER A 115 3.12 3.41 16.01
C SER A 115 2.65 2.35 16.99
N ALA A 116 3.49 1.37 17.27
CA ALA A 116 3.28 0.34 18.28
C ALA A 116 4.51 0.21 19.18
N LYS A 117 4.26 0.22 20.51
CA LYS A 117 5.32 -0.04 21.48
C LYS A 117 5.44 -1.54 21.70
N LEU A 118 6.66 -2.06 21.63
CA LEU A 118 6.94 -3.46 21.90
C LEU A 118 7.12 -3.69 23.41
N SER A 119 6.37 -4.63 23.98
CA SER A 119 6.44 -4.99 25.40
C SER A 119 7.81 -5.53 25.81
N LYS A 120 8.48 -6.18 24.87
CA LYS A 120 9.89 -6.56 24.92
C LYS A 120 10.56 -6.06 23.63
N GLY A 121 11.76 -5.55 23.76
CA GLY A 121 12.52 -5.13 22.58
C GLY A 121 12.79 -6.30 21.63
N LEU A 122 12.84 -6.01 20.33
CA LEU A 122 13.28 -6.96 19.29
C LEU A 122 14.79 -6.86 19.15
N PRO A 123 15.57 -7.84 19.65
CA PRO A 123 17.04 -7.75 19.60
C PRO A 123 17.59 -7.95 18.18
N PRO A 124 18.87 -7.62 17.95
CA PRO A 124 19.56 -7.92 16.69
C PRO A 124 19.39 -9.38 16.26
N GLY A 125 19.15 -9.58 14.96
CA GLY A 125 18.96 -10.90 14.34
C GLY A 125 17.61 -11.56 14.61
N ALA A 126 16.77 -11.01 15.49
CA ALA A 126 15.44 -11.54 15.79
C ALA A 126 14.41 -11.11 14.73
N SER A 127 13.36 -11.94 14.59
CA SER A 127 12.24 -11.64 13.71
C SER A 127 10.94 -11.50 14.48
N MET A 128 10.02 -10.73 13.91
CA MET A 128 8.64 -10.63 14.38
C MET A 128 7.67 -10.74 13.22
N VAL A 129 6.44 -11.10 13.53
CA VAL A 129 5.32 -11.15 12.60
C VAL A 129 4.28 -10.16 13.07
N ILE A 130 3.83 -9.35 12.16
CA ILE A 130 2.76 -8.37 12.34
C ILE A 130 1.58 -8.83 11.51
N ASP A 131 0.43 -9.08 12.17
CA ASP A 131 -0.83 -9.39 11.53
C ASP A 131 -1.80 -8.23 11.74
N LEU A 132 -2.46 -7.79 10.66
CA LEU A 132 -3.46 -6.74 10.73
C LEU A 132 -4.49 -6.85 9.61
N ASP A 133 -5.73 -6.46 9.94
CA ASP A 133 -6.77 -6.18 8.95
C ASP A 133 -6.86 -4.68 8.72
N TRP A 134 -7.11 -4.31 7.48
CA TRP A 134 -7.22 -2.90 7.11
C TRP A 134 -8.23 -2.69 5.99
N THR A 135 -8.80 -1.49 5.95
CA THR A 135 -9.62 -1.03 4.83
C THR A 135 -9.07 0.30 4.34
N HIS A 136 -8.68 0.35 3.08
CA HIS A 136 -8.30 1.56 2.38
C HIS A 136 -9.51 2.16 1.67
N HIS A 137 -9.94 3.35 2.05
CA HIS A 137 -10.96 4.15 1.36
C HIS A 137 -10.29 4.91 0.21
N VAL A 138 -10.66 4.57 -1.03
CA VAL A 138 -9.96 5.06 -2.22
C VAL A 138 -10.55 6.37 -2.71
N GLY A 139 -9.78 7.44 -2.63
CA GLY A 139 -10.18 8.77 -3.09
C GLY A 139 -10.36 8.88 -4.60
N GLU A 140 -11.21 9.82 -5.03
CA GLU A 140 -11.47 10.09 -6.45
C GLU A 140 -10.47 11.07 -7.03
N PHE A 141 -9.28 10.59 -7.32
CA PHE A 141 -8.24 11.34 -8.02
C PHE A 141 -7.32 10.37 -8.75
N LEU A 142 -6.75 10.79 -9.87
CA LEU A 142 -5.82 9.99 -10.63
C LEU A 142 -4.41 10.54 -10.42
N GLU A 143 -3.74 9.98 -9.45
CA GLU A 143 -2.30 10.15 -9.20
C GLU A 143 -1.63 8.78 -9.09
N ARG A 144 -0.60 8.66 -8.26
CA ARG A 144 0.04 7.36 -7.98
C ARG A 144 -0.93 6.39 -7.30
N ALA A 145 -1.83 6.89 -6.44
CA ALA A 145 -2.93 6.13 -5.86
C ALA A 145 -4.25 6.88 -6.01
N GLY A 146 -5.35 6.16 -6.15
CA GLY A 146 -6.69 6.72 -6.28
C GLY A 146 -7.51 6.10 -7.40
N ARG A 147 -8.63 6.72 -7.75
CA ARG A 147 -9.52 6.25 -8.81
C ARG A 147 -10.06 7.39 -9.68
N VAL A 148 -10.36 7.08 -10.95
CA VAL A 148 -11.20 7.90 -11.82
C VAL A 148 -12.13 7.00 -12.61
N GLY A 149 -13.43 7.19 -12.42
CA GLY A 149 -14.43 6.29 -13.00
C GLY A 149 -14.20 4.84 -12.57
N VAL A 150 -13.95 3.97 -13.53
CA VAL A 150 -13.68 2.53 -13.32
C VAL A 150 -12.19 2.18 -13.20
N GLN A 151 -11.30 3.15 -13.35
CA GLN A 151 -9.87 2.93 -13.25
C GLN A 151 -9.40 3.16 -11.80
N TYR A 152 -8.61 2.24 -11.29
CA TYR A 152 -7.95 2.32 -9.99
C TYR A 152 -6.43 2.25 -10.19
N ASN A 153 -5.70 3.14 -9.53
CA ASN A 153 -4.25 3.12 -9.44
C ASN A 153 -3.85 2.90 -7.98
N PHE A 154 -2.89 2.03 -7.77
CA PHE A 154 -2.43 1.67 -6.44
C PHE A 154 -0.89 1.68 -6.39
N ALA A 155 -0.32 2.76 -5.83
CA ALA A 155 1.07 2.83 -5.41
C ALA A 155 1.10 3.23 -3.93
N GLN A 156 1.99 2.64 -3.16
CA GLN A 156 2.07 2.82 -1.68
C GLN A 156 0.70 2.70 -0.99
N TRP A 157 -0.08 1.71 -1.39
CA TRP A 157 -1.52 1.59 -1.14
C TRP A 157 -1.90 0.67 0.03
N TYR A 158 -0.91 0.10 0.70
CA TYR A 158 -1.04 -0.81 1.84
C TYR A 158 -0.28 -0.23 3.06
N PRO A 159 -0.59 -0.66 4.30
CA PRO A 159 0.20 -0.31 5.47
C PRO A 159 1.65 -0.82 5.32
N ARG A 160 2.60 0.11 5.19
CA ARG A 160 3.98 -0.17 4.82
C ARG A 160 4.92 0.04 6.00
N VAL A 161 5.88 -0.86 6.20
CA VAL A 161 6.90 -0.72 7.24
C VAL A 161 7.74 0.52 6.99
N VAL A 162 7.93 1.32 8.04
CA VAL A 162 8.83 2.47 8.04
C VAL A 162 10.28 1.98 8.03
N VAL A 163 11.15 2.67 7.32
CA VAL A 163 12.59 2.35 7.28
C VAL A 163 13.22 2.59 8.64
N TYR A 164 14.08 1.64 9.05
CA TYR A 164 15.02 1.81 10.16
C TYR A 164 16.44 1.67 9.64
N ASP A 165 17.21 2.75 9.70
CA ASP A 165 18.60 2.82 9.26
C ASP A 165 19.53 3.26 10.39
N GLU A 166 20.76 3.67 10.08
CA GLU A 166 21.76 4.12 11.06
C GLU A 166 21.36 5.39 11.83
N ASN A 167 20.34 6.12 11.37
CA ASN A 167 19.78 7.31 12.01
C ASN A 167 18.54 6.98 12.86
N GLY A 168 18.07 5.72 12.85
CA GLY A 168 16.87 5.27 13.53
C GLY A 168 15.66 5.15 12.60
N TRP A 169 14.46 5.20 13.15
CA TRP A 169 13.21 5.14 12.40
C TRP A 169 12.96 6.44 11.62
N PHE A 170 12.74 6.33 10.31
CA PHE A 170 12.34 7.44 9.45
C PHE A 170 10.81 7.62 9.48
N ASN A 171 10.25 7.87 10.67
CA ASN A 171 8.81 7.95 10.92
C ASN A 171 8.24 9.37 10.72
N GLU A 172 8.66 10.03 9.64
CA GLU A 172 8.14 11.34 9.24
C GLU A 172 6.76 11.20 8.58
N PRO A 173 5.83 12.13 8.84
CA PRO A 173 4.53 12.13 8.17
C PRO A 173 4.66 12.42 6.67
N PHE A 174 3.59 12.18 5.93
CA PHE A 174 3.55 12.46 4.49
C PHE A 174 3.48 13.97 4.23
N HIS A 175 4.49 14.50 3.56
CA HIS A 175 4.59 15.92 3.17
C HIS A 175 3.96 16.20 1.78
N ALA A 176 3.70 17.48 1.50
CA ALA A 176 3.19 17.94 0.20
C ALA A 176 4.18 17.71 -0.93
N GLU A 177 5.47 17.83 -0.65
CA GLU A 177 6.58 17.57 -1.57
C GLU A 177 7.60 16.67 -0.88
N GLY A 178 8.24 15.81 -1.66
CA GLY A 178 9.25 14.85 -1.19
C GLY A 178 9.11 13.52 -1.93
N GLU A 179 10.05 12.63 -1.67
CA GLU A 179 10.04 11.26 -2.18
C GLU A 179 9.86 10.26 -1.05
N PHE A 180 9.32 9.10 -1.38
CA PHE A 180 9.13 8.03 -0.42
C PHE A 180 10.45 7.32 -0.15
N TYR A 181 10.70 7.03 1.12
CA TYR A 181 11.80 6.20 1.56
C TYR A 181 11.27 4.85 2.01
N GLY A 182 11.80 3.77 1.45
CA GLY A 182 11.27 2.43 1.70
C GLY A 182 12.35 1.36 1.64
N GLU A 183 12.11 0.29 2.38
CA GLU A 183 12.92 -0.92 2.33
C GLU A 183 12.63 -1.74 1.09
N PHE A 184 13.62 -2.51 0.63
CA PHE A 184 13.38 -3.62 -0.27
C PHE A 184 12.63 -4.74 0.46
N GLY A 185 11.73 -5.39 -0.23
CA GLY A 185 10.91 -6.44 0.36
C GLY A 185 10.49 -7.52 -0.62
N ASN A 186 9.98 -8.61 -0.05
CA ASN A 186 9.29 -9.66 -0.79
C ASN A 186 7.79 -9.48 -0.64
N TYR A 187 7.06 -9.65 -1.73
CA TYR A 187 5.61 -9.43 -1.74
C TYR A 187 4.90 -10.62 -2.36
N GLU A 188 3.96 -11.19 -1.62
CA GLU A 188 2.96 -12.12 -2.14
C GLU A 188 1.60 -11.46 -1.95
N VAL A 189 0.93 -11.13 -3.05
CA VAL A 189 -0.32 -10.37 -3.03
C VAL A 189 -1.39 -11.13 -3.80
N THR A 190 -2.42 -11.60 -3.09
CA THR A 190 -3.62 -12.19 -3.67
C THR A 190 -4.69 -11.12 -3.78
N MET A 191 -5.11 -10.82 -5.00
CA MET A 191 -6.09 -9.79 -5.33
C MET A 191 -7.40 -10.42 -5.76
N ASP A 192 -8.49 -10.14 -5.04
CA ASP A 192 -9.85 -10.47 -5.41
C ASP A 192 -10.55 -9.21 -5.94
N VAL A 193 -10.81 -9.17 -7.25
CA VAL A 193 -11.44 -8.03 -7.94
C VAL A 193 -12.64 -8.50 -8.78
N PRO A 194 -13.60 -7.62 -9.13
CA PRO A 194 -14.65 -7.98 -10.08
C PRO A 194 -14.07 -8.49 -11.41
N ARG A 195 -14.69 -9.52 -11.99
CA ARG A 195 -14.21 -10.24 -13.18
C ARG A 195 -13.87 -9.32 -14.36
N GLY A 196 -14.60 -8.22 -14.49
CA GLY A 196 -14.40 -7.23 -15.55
C GLY A 196 -13.09 -6.41 -15.42
N TYR A 197 -12.35 -6.47 -14.33
CA TYR A 197 -11.11 -5.74 -14.15
C TYR A 197 -9.91 -6.53 -14.71
N ILE A 198 -9.00 -5.81 -15.36
CA ILE A 198 -7.71 -6.31 -15.79
C ILE A 198 -6.66 -5.79 -14.82
N ILE A 199 -5.80 -6.67 -14.34
CA ILE A 199 -4.83 -6.32 -13.30
C ILE A 199 -3.43 -6.19 -13.91
N GLY A 200 -2.82 -5.00 -13.76
CA GLY A 200 -1.38 -4.80 -13.91
C GLY A 200 -0.76 -4.67 -12.53
N SER A 201 0.29 -5.41 -12.23
CA SER A 201 0.97 -5.37 -10.94
C SER A 201 2.47 -5.61 -11.09
N THR A 202 3.23 -5.16 -10.10
CA THR A 202 4.63 -5.52 -9.92
C THR A 202 4.75 -7.02 -9.62
N GLY A 203 5.81 -7.66 -10.14
CA GLY A 203 6.07 -9.07 -9.93
C GLY A 203 5.53 -9.98 -11.04
N THR A 204 5.47 -11.27 -10.75
CA THR A 204 5.00 -12.33 -11.65
C THR A 204 3.73 -12.97 -11.13
N VAL A 205 2.84 -13.37 -12.04
CA VAL A 205 1.64 -14.13 -11.67
C VAL A 205 2.06 -15.53 -11.25
N THR A 206 1.67 -15.94 -10.04
CA THR A 206 1.90 -17.28 -9.50
C THR A 206 0.63 -18.11 -9.48
N SER A 207 -0.55 -17.47 -9.48
CA SER A 207 -1.85 -18.13 -9.54
C SER A 207 -2.91 -17.21 -10.14
N GLY A 208 -3.90 -17.79 -10.80
CA GLY A 208 -5.03 -17.07 -11.38
C GLY A 208 -4.72 -16.46 -12.75
N ASP A 209 -5.71 -15.73 -13.29
CA ASP A 209 -5.63 -15.04 -14.60
C ASP A 209 -5.86 -13.53 -14.41
N PRO A 210 -4.86 -12.67 -14.66
CA PRO A 210 -5.01 -11.22 -14.57
C PRO A 210 -5.84 -10.60 -15.71
N GLY A 211 -6.22 -11.38 -16.71
CA GLY A 211 -7.03 -10.94 -17.84
C GLY A 211 -6.22 -10.33 -19.00
N TRP A 212 -4.93 -10.53 -19.06
CA TRP A 212 -4.08 -9.90 -20.08
C TRP A 212 -4.40 -10.34 -21.50
N GLU A 213 -4.77 -11.61 -21.69
CA GLU A 213 -5.17 -12.12 -23.02
C GLU A 213 -6.48 -11.47 -23.51
N GLU A 214 -7.35 -11.05 -22.59
CA GLU A 214 -8.62 -10.39 -22.93
C GLU A 214 -8.41 -8.99 -23.56
N VAL A 215 -7.27 -8.34 -23.27
CA VAL A 215 -6.93 -7.00 -23.82
C VAL A 215 -5.94 -7.08 -24.98
N ARG A 216 -5.58 -8.29 -25.41
CA ARG A 216 -4.71 -8.49 -26.55
C ARG A 216 -5.40 -8.03 -27.83
N VAL A 217 -4.82 -7.02 -28.47
CA VAL A 217 -5.37 -6.47 -29.71
C VAL A 217 -5.31 -7.52 -30.81
N ASP A 218 -6.45 -7.83 -31.41
CA ASP A 218 -6.50 -8.63 -32.63
C ASP A 218 -6.06 -7.78 -33.83
N THR A 219 -4.85 -7.99 -34.28
CA THR A 219 -4.26 -7.26 -35.44
C THR A 219 -4.83 -7.66 -36.79
N THR A 220 -5.67 -8.71 -36.86
CA THR A 220 -6.33 -9.15 -38.10
C THR A 220 -7.55 -8.31 -38.45
N GLN A 221 -8.04 -7.50 -37.50
CA GLN A 221 -9.18 -6.61 -37.69
C GLN A 221 -8.81 -5.14 -37.44
N LYS A 222 -9.71 -4.22 -37.81
CA LYS A 222 -9.53 -2.79 -37.53
C LYS A 222 -9.63 -2.57 -36.01
N PHE A 223 -8.70 -1.77 -35.44
CA PHE A 223 -8.70 -1.43 -34.01
C PHE A 223 -10.05 -0.90 -33.50
N SER A 224 -10.75 -0.09 -34.32
CA SER A 224 -12.08 0.43 -33.96
C SER A 224 -13.15 -0.67 -33.80
N GLN A 225 -13.06 -1.75 -34.59
CA GLN A 225 -13.97 -2.89 -34.46
C GLN A 225 -13.58 -3.72 -33.24
N TRP A 226 -12.30 -4.05 -33.07
CA TRP A 226 -11.80 -4.72 -31.88
C TRP A 226 -12.22 -3.99 -30.59
N LEU A 227 -12.06 -2.67 -30.53
CA LEU A 227 -12.43 -1.88 -29.33
C LEU A 227 -13.95 -1.92 -29.06
N LYS A 228 -14.77 -1.94 -30.10
CA LYS A 228 -16.23 -2.05 -29.98
C LYS A 228 -16.62 -3.42 -29.39
N ASP A 229 -16.03 -4.49 -29.91
CA ASP A 229 -16.30 -5.85 -29.49
C ASP A 229 -15.78 -6.08 -28.05
N PHE A 230 -14.59 -5.57 -27.76
CA PHE A 230 -14.03 -5.59 -26.41
C PHE A 230 -14.94 -4.91 -25.37
N LYS A 231 -15.44 -3.70 -25.68
CA LYS A 231 -16.35 -2.98 -24.78
C LYS A 231 -17.68 -3.72 -24.59
N LYS A 232 -18.20 -4.32 -25.66
CA LYS A 232 -19.42 -5.13 -25.60
C LYS A 232 -19.23 -6.34 -24.69
N ASN A 233 -18.18 -7.14 -24.94
CA ASN A 233 -17.91 -8.34 -24.14
C ASN A 233 -17.76 -8.03 -22.66
N ARG A 234 -17.09 -6.92 -22.31
CA ARG A 234 -16.93 -6.52 -20.91
C ARG A 234 -18.22 -6.09 -20.23
N SER A 235 -19.20 -5.56 -20.97
CA SER A 235 -20.52 -5.20 -20.41
C SER A 235 -21.40 -6.42 -20.11
N GLU A 236 -21.01 -7.61 -20.58
CA GLU A 236 -21.73 -8.87 -20.38
C GLU A 236 -21.24 -9.65 -19.12
N TYR A 237 -20.17 -9.18 -18.43
CA TYR A 237 -19.73 -9.82 -17.19
C TYR A 237 -20.75 -9.62 -16.06
N ASP A 238 -21.04 -10.69 -15.34
CA ASP A 238 -21.81 -10.61 -14.10
C ASP A 238 -20.99 -9.81 -13.05
N GLU A 239 -21.62 -8.82 -12.44
CA GLU A 239 -21.00 -7.99 -11.40
C GLU A 239 -20.59 -8.81 -10.16
N ASN A 240 -21.21 -9.98 -9.95
CA ASN A 240 -20.88 -10.90 -8.86
C ASN A 240 -19.72 -11.84 -9.19
N GLU A 241 -19.36 -11.98 -10.46
CA GLU A 241 -18.18 -12.76 -10.83
C GLU A 241 -16.91 -12.08 -10.36
N ARG A 242 -16.00 -12.89 -9.81
CA ARG A 242 -14.74 -12.42 -9.24
C ARG A 242 -13.56 -13.04 -9.98
N ARG A 243 -12.48 -12.29 -10.00
CA ARG A 243 -11.16 -12.71 -10.47
C ARG A 243 -10.23 -12.69 -9.27
N VAL A 244 -9.60 -13.83 -8.98
CA VAL A 244 -8.59 -13.96 -7.92
C VAL A 244 -7.24 -14.26 -8.55
N VAL A 245 -6.26 -13.41 -8.28
CA VAL A 245 -4.92 -13.50 -8.88
C VAL A 245 -3.88 -13.26 -7.82
N THR A 246 -2.86 -14.12 -7.77
CA THR A 246 -1.71 -13.94 -6.88
C THR A 246 -0.49 -13.51 -7.67
N PHE A 247 0.12 -12.42 -7.24
CA PHE A 247 1.40 -11.92 -7.73
C PHE A 247 2.49 -12.15 -6.68
N TYR A 248 3.69 -12.43 -7.14
CA TYR A 248 4.88 -12.52 -6.31
C TYR A 248 5.99 -11.64 -6.87
N ALA A 249 6.58 -10.81 -6.00
CA ALA A 249 7.74 -10.00 -6.31
C ALA A 249 8.79 -10.18 -5.21
N LYS A 250 10.03 -10.38 -5.62
CA LYS A 250 11.16 -10.61 -4.71
C LYS A 250 12.16 -9.48 -4.82
N ASP A 251 12.65 -9.04 -3.65
CA ASP A 251 13.70 -8.01 -3.52
C ASP A 251 13.35 -6.74 -4.32
N VAL A 252 12.09 -6.28 -4.22
CA VAL A 252 11.63 -5.08 -4.90
C VAL A 252 11.51 -3.91 -3.93
N HIS A 253 11.86 -2.73 -4.46
CA HIS A 253 11.63 -1.44 -3.80
C HIS A 253 10.27 -0.91 -4.26
N ASP A 254 9.46 -0.44 -3.32
CA ASP A 254 8.17 0.18 -3.60
C ASP A 254 8.33 1.68 -3.90
#